data_d05ba1f9340817da6f2c343cef5f9b4c
#
_entry.id   d05ba1f9340817da6f2c343cef5f9b4c
#
_cell.length_a   1.000
_cell.length_b   1.000
_cell.length_c   1.000
_cell.angle_alpha   90.00
_cell.angle_beta   90.00
_cell.angle_gamma   90.00
#
_symmetry.space_group_name_H-M   'P 1'
#
loop_
_entity.id
_entity.type
_entity.pdbx_description
1 polymer ?
#
loop_
_entity_poly.entity_id
_entity_poly.type
_entity_poly.pdbx_seq_one_letter_code
_entity_poly.pdbx_strand_id
1 'polypeptide(L)'
;PAGAKVNAIVIENDGEFKEAEFQAKPYQDMTRDEVLAAIKDAGIVGLGGAGFPTHVKLAPKDPDAIEYIIVNGAECEPYITGDYRIMMETPEVLVEGLNIVLDLFPKAKGIIAVEDNKKDAIAKVSDCVKGDARISVAELKTKYPQGAERSLIYATTGRAINSSMLPADAGCIVDNVATIVAVKDAVKEGKPLFQRVVTCLLYTSDAADE
;
A
#
# COMPACT_ATOMS: atom_id res chain seq x y z
N PRO A 1 -15.52 9.42 -20.82
CA PRO A 1 -16.85 9.84 -21.23
C PRO A 1 -16.70 10.93 -22.28
N ALA A 2 -16.98 10.58 -23.51
CA ALA A 2 -16.76 11.44 -24.65
C ALA A 2 -17.50 12.79 -24.49
N GLY A 3 -16.80 13.90 -24.56
CA GLY A 3 -17.32 15.24 -24.67
C GLY A 3 -17.56 16.03 -23.38
N ALA A 4 -17.28 15.50 -22.19
CA ALA A 4 -17.37 16.30 -20.97
C ALA A 4 -16.14 17.25 -20.86
N LYS A 5 -16.40 18.54 -20.66
CA LYS A 5 -15.32 19.50 -20.35
C LYS A 5 -14.98 19.39 -18.87
N VAL A 6 -13.72 19.11 -18.58
CA VAL A 6 -13.17 19.05 -17.23
C VAL A 6 -11.96 19.96 -17.12
N ASN A 7 -11.70 20.49 -15.93
CA ASN A 7 -10.45 21.20 -15.68
C ASN A 7 -9.30 20.21 -15.74
N ALA A 8 -8.25 20.55 -16.48
CA ALA A 8 -7.05 19.73 -16.58
C ALA A 8 -5.80 20.61 -16.51
N ILE A 9 -4.74 20.05 -15.96
CA ILE A 9 -3.40 20.65 -16.03
C ILE A 9 -2.71 20.02 -17.23
N VAL A 10 -2.25 20.86 -18.17
CA VAL A 10 -1.45 20.43 -19.31
C VAL A 10 0.01 20.72 -19.00
N ILE A 11 0.83 19.68 -19.04
CA ILE A 11 2.27 19.78 -18.77
C ILE A 11 3.01 19.44 -20.06
N GLU A 12 3.83 20.38 -20.53
CA GLU A 12 4.78 20.13 -21.60
C GLU A 12 6.12 19.73 -20.98
N ASN A 13 6.56 18.50 -21.24
CA ASN A 13 7.79 17.95 -20.68
C ASN A 13 9.00 18.48 -21.46
N ASP A 14 10.04 18.93 -20.75
CA ASP A 14 11.29 19.42 -21.37
C ASP A 14 12.21 18.29 -21.87
N GLY A 15 11.88 17.03 -21.54
CA GLY A 15 12.67 15.86 -21.91
C GLY A 15 13.96 15.66 -21.10
N GLU A 16 14.22 16.49 -20.09
CA GLU A 16 15.44 16.39 -19.29
C GLU A 16 15.31 15.43 -18.11
N PHE A 17 14.08 15.08 -17.69
CA PHE A 17 13.78 14.15 -16.60
C PHE A 17 14.51 14.46 -15.28
N LYS A 18 14.78 15.74 -15.02
CA LYS A 18 15.35 16.18 -13.75
C LYS A 18 14.33 16.06 -12.63
N GLU A 19 14.64 15.29 -11.63
CA GLU A 19 13.83 15.24 -10.42
C GLU A 19 14.12 16.46 -9.53
N ALA A 20 13.07 16.99 -8.88
CA ALA A 20 13.24 17.99 -7.83
C ALA A 20 13.87 17.33 -6.60
N GLU A 21 14.61 18.11 -5.81
CA GLU A 21 15.04 17.67 -4.49
C GLU A 21 13.84 17.64 -3.55
N PHE A 22 13.59 16.49 -2.94
CA PHE A 22 12.56 16.32 -1.93
C PHE A 22 13.19 16.40 -0.54
N GLN A 23 12.50 17.01 0.40
CA GLN A 23 12.96 17.14 1.77
C GLN A 23 11.81 16.77 2.71
N ALA A 24 12.10 15.95 3.70
CA ALA A 24 11.19 15.62 4.77
C ALA A 24 11.75 16.09 6.12
N LYS A 25 10.86 16.40 7.05
CA LYS A 25 11.20 16.50 8.46
C LYS A 25 11.70 15.13 8.96
N PRO A 26 12.72 15.05 9.83
CA PRO A 26 13.14 13.78 10.40
C PRO A 26 11.94 13.05 11.02
N TYR A 27 11.73 11.80 10.65
CA TYR A 27 10.55 11.02 11.06
C TYR A 27 10.41 10.94 12.59
N GLN A 28 11.53 10.84 13.31
CA GLN A 28 11.55 10.74 14.77
C GLN A 28 10.97 12.00 15.46
N ASP A 29 10.93 13.13 14.76
CA ASP A 29 10.44 14.40 15.26
C ASP A 29 8.98 14.68 14.82
N MET A 30 8.37 13.75 14.07
CA MET A 30 7.01 13.90 13.55
C MET A 30 5.97 13.42 14.57
N THR A 31 4.95 14.24 14.77
CA THR A 31 3.70 13.82 15.44
C THR A 31 2.84 12.97 14.49
N ARG A 32 1.87 12.27 15.05
CA ARG A 32 0.87 11.51 14.27
C ARG A 32 0.21 12.38 13.19
N ASP A 33 -0.20 13.60 13.54
CA ASP A 33 -0.88 14.50 12.62
C ASP A 33 0.04 14.98 11.50
N GLU A 34 1.33 15.19 11.78
CA GLU A 34 2.34 15.54 10.77
C GLU A 34 2.60 14.38 9.81
N VAL A 35 2.62 13.14 10.29
CA VAL A 35 2.72 11.95 9.42
C VAL A 35 1.51 11.86 8.49
N LEU A 36 0.29 12.02 9.01
CA LEU A 36 -0.93 12.02 8.21
C LEU A 36 -0.96 13.17 7.19
N ALA A 37 -0.47 14.36 7.58
CA ALA A 37 -0.33 15.49 6.68
C ALA A 37 0.67 15.22 5.56
N ALA A 38 1.84 14.66 5.87
CA ALA A 38 2.84 14.28 4.86
C ALA A 38 2.27 13.27 3.83
N ILE A 39 1.53 12.25 4.28
CA ILE A 39 0.85 11.28 3.41
C ILE A 39 -0.18 11.98 2.51
N LYS A 40 -0.94 12.93 3.07
CA LYS A 40 -1.94 13.70 2.33
C LYS A 40 -1.31 14.61 1.29
N ASP A 41 -0.30 15.38 1.68
CA ASP A 41 0.35 16.38 0.82
C ASP A 41 1.15 15.71 -0.30
N ALA A 42 1.69 14.51 -0.05
CA ALA A 42 2.32 13.67 -1.07
C ALA A 42 1.31 12.99 -2.03
N GLY A 43 -0.01 13.16 -1.81
CA GLY A 43 -1.05 12.61 -2.68
C GLY A 43 -1.18 11.09 -2.63
N ILE A 44 -0.79 10.45 -1.51
CA ILE A 44 -0.82 8.98 -1.43
C ILE A 44 -2.26 8.47 -1.42
N VAL A 45 -2.55 7.61 -2.38
CA VAL A 45 -3.83 6.90 -2.53
C VAL A 45 -3.61 5.40 -2.57
N GLY A 46 -4.67 4.64 -2.33
CA GLY A 46 -4.63 3.18 -2.40
C GLY A 46 -4.28 2.70 -3.81
N LEU A 47 -3.14 2.03 -3.94
CA LEU A 47 -2.61 1.55 -5.22
C LEU A 47 -3.10 0.15 -5.61
N GLY A 48 -3.95 -0.47 -4.79
CA GLY A 48 -4.56 -1.78 -5.07
C GLY A 48 -5.84 -1.73 -5.91
N GLY A 49 -6.23 -0.57 -6.45
CA GLY A 49 -7.36 -0.45 -7.38
C GLY A 49 -8.29 0.74 -7.12
N ALA A 50 -8.85 0.90 -5.92
CA ALA A 50 -9.90 1.88 -5.65
C ALA A 50 -9.43 3.36 -5.57
N GLY A 51 -8.13 3.60 -5.42
CA GLY A 51 -7.58 4.96 -5.32
C GLY A 51 -8.08 5.74 -4.09
N PHE A 52 -8.49 5.06 -3.03
CA PHE A 52 -8.98 5.73 -1.83
C PHE A 52 -7.84 6.48 -1.11
N PRO A 53 -8.06 7.73 -0.65
CA PRO A 53 -7.03 8.51 0.00
C PRO A 53 -6.48 7.83 1.26
N THR A 54 -5.17 7.52 1.27
CA THR A 54 -4.54 6.74 2.35
C THR A 54 -4.59 7.47 3.69
N HIS A 55 -4.37 8.79 3.71
CA HIS A 55 -4.47 9.59 4.94
C HIS A 55 -5.86 9.52 5.61
N VAL A 56 -6.94 9.36 4.83
CA VAL A 56 -8.30 9.18 5.37
C VAL A 56 -8.46 7.79 5.98
N LYS A 57 -7.94 6.77 5.30
CA LYS A 57 -7.96 5.39 5.80
C LYS A 57 -7.19 5.24 7.11
N LEU A 58 -6.05 5.94 7.24
CA LEU A 58 -5.20 5.93 8.44
C LEU A 58 -5.68 6.87 9.57
N ALA A 59 -6.82 7.54 9.38
CA ALA A 59 -7.46 8.40 10.38
C ALA A 59 -8.88 7.89 10.74
N PRO A 60 -9.04 6.64 11.22
CA PRO A 60 -10.33 6.14 11.67
C PRO A 60 -10.83 6.91 12.88
N LYS A 61 -12.15 6.86 13.13
CA LYS A 61 -12.78 7.56 14.27
C LYS A 61 -12.22 7.10 15.62
N ASP A 62 -11.90 5.83 15.74
CA ASP A 62 -11.28 5.22 16.93
C ASP A 62 -9.99 4.49 16.52
N PRO A 63 -8.84 5.17 16.59
CA PRO A 63 -7.55 4.54 16.29
C PRO A 63 -7.19 3.40 17.25
N ASP A 64 -7.67 3.46 18.49
CA ASP A 64 -7.39 2.46 19.52
C ASP A 64 -8.14 1.13 19.31
N ALA A 65 -9.19 1.16 18.49
CA ALA A 65 -9.93 -0.04 18.08
C ALA A 65 -9.21 -0.82 16.95
N ILE A 66 -8.19 -0.25 16.33
CA ILE A 66 -7.44 -0.94 15.27
C ILE A 66 -6.45 -1.92 15.89
N GLU A 67 -6.62 -3.20 15.56
CA GLU A 67 -5.82 -4.30 16.05
C GLU A 67 -4.91 -4.90 14.96
N TYR A 68 -5.25 -4.72 13.67
CA TYR A 68 -4.49 -5.28 12.56
C TYR A 68 -4.30 -4.27 11.43
N ILE A 69 -3.05 -4.14 11.02
CA ILE A 69 -2.67 -3.51 9.76
C ILE A 69 -2.28 -4.63 8.79
N ILE A 70 -3.09 -4.84 7.75
CA ILE A 70 -2.90 -5.94 6.80
C ILE A 70 -2.34 -5.37 5.50
N VAL A 71 -1.15 -5.79 5.14
CA VAL A 71 -0.54 -5.47 3.85
C VAL A 71 -0.98 -6.52 2.83
N ASN A 72 -1.71 -6.06 1.83
CA ASN A 72 -2.19 -6.90 0.75
C ASN A 72 -1.09 -7.12 -0.30
N GLY A 73 -0.41 -8.25 -0.21
CA GLY A 73 0.54 -8.78 -1.18
C GLY A 73 0.01 -10.01 -1.91
N ALA A 74 -1.30 -10.27 -1.89
CA ALA A 74 -1.91 -11.41 -2.57
C ALA A 74 -1.67 -11.33 -4.08
N GLU A 75 -1.89 -10.14 -4.70
CA GLU A 75 -1.68 -9.90 -6.15
C GLU A 75 -2.32 -11.02 -6.98
N CYS A 76 -3.64 -11.24 -6.73
CA CYS A 76 -4.37 -12.37 -7.29
C CYS A 76 -4.81 -12.17 -8.75
N GLU A 77 -4.67 -10.97 -9.31
CA GLU A 77 -4.95 -10.71 -10.72
C GLU A 77 -3.92 -11.40 -11.61
N PRO A 78 -4.35 -12.14 -12.64
CA PRO A 78 -3.43 -12.84 -13.55
C PRO A 78 -2.45 -11.88 -14.22
N TYR A 79 -1.20 -12.33 -14.38
CA TYR A 79 -0.11 -11.65 -15.06
C TYR A 79 0.46 -10.41 -14.36
N ILE A 80 -0.16 -9.89 -13.31
CA ILE A 80 0.35 -8.76 -12.54
C ILE A 80 1.48 -9.23 -11.61
N THR A 81 2.60 -8.51 -11.58
CA THR A 81 3.78 -8.86 -10.80
C THR A 81 4.46 -7.63 -10.14
N GLY A 82 3.77 -6.48 -10.08
CA GLY A 82 4.33 -5.26 -9.51
C GLY A 82 4.60 -5.36 -8.01
N ASP A 83 3.65 -5.88 -7.24
CA ASP A 83 3.80 -6.06 -5.80
C ASP A 83 4.80 -7.18 -5.47
N TYR A 84 4.81 -8.26 -6.27
CA TYR A 84 5.81 -9.32 -6.17
C TYR A 84 7.23 -8.76 -6.34
N ARG A 85 7.46 -7.89 -7.33
CA ARG A 85 8.77 -7.27 -7.55
C ARG A 85 9.21 -6.41 -6.38
N ILE A 86 8.30 -5.63 -5.78
CA ILE A 86 8.60 -4.85 -4.56
C ILE A 86 9.03 -5.78 -3.42
N MET A 87 8.28 -6.85 -3.18
CA MET A 87 8.61 -7.82 -2.12
C MET A 87 9.94 -8.55 -2.37
N MET A 88 10.34 -8.71 -3.63
CA MET A 88 11.59 -9.34 -4.01
C MET A 88 12.77 -8.38 -4.08
N GLU A 89 12.57 -7.14 -4.46
CA GLU A 89 13.67 -6.20 -4.71
C GLU A 89 13.95 -5.30 -3.50
N THR A 90 12.91 -4.86 -2.80
CA THR A 90 13.01 -3.88 -1.71
C THR A 90 12.12 -4.25 -0.51
N PRO A 91 12.17 -5.49 0.01
CA PRO A 91 11.32 -5.91 1.12
C PRO A 91 11.56 -5.08 2.40
N GLU A 92 12.78 -4.58 2.61
CA GLU A 92 13.13 -3.73 3.75
C GLU A 92 12.37 -2.40 3.69
N VAL A 93 12.17 -1.83 2.51
CA VAL A 93 11.41 -0.59 2.31
C VAL A 93 9.93 -0.81 2.64
N LEU A 94 9.39 -1.97 2.24
CA LEU A 94 8.03 -2.38 2.60
C LEU A 94 7.87 -2.49 4.12
N VAL A 95 8.79 -3.16 4.79
CA VAL A 95 8.76 -3.34 6.26
C VAL A 95 8.92 -2.01 6.98
N GLU A 96 9.78 -1.12 6.48
CA GLU A 96 9.94 0.23 7.01
C GLU A 96 8.64 1.05 6.89
N GLY A 97 7.98 1.00 5.74
CA GLY A 97 6.68 1.65 5.54
C GLY A 97 5.60 1.09 6.45
N LEU A 98 5.56 -0.23 6.65
CA LEU A 98 4.61 -0.86 7.58
C LEU A 98 4.88 -0.43 9.03
N ASN A 99 6.13 -0.28 9.44
CA ASN A 99 6.47 0.22 10.77
C ASN A 99 5.99 1.66 10.98
N ILE A 100 6.11 2.54 9.98
CA ILE A 100 5.55 3.90 10.03
C ILE A 100 4.03 3.86 10.27
N VAL A 101 3.32 2.98 9.56
CA VAL A 101 1.87 2.83 9.75
C VAL A 101 1.54 2.24 11.12
N LEU A 102 2.29 1.24 11.60
CA LEU A 102 2.09 0.65 12.93
C LEU A 102 2.33 1.64 14.06
N ASP A 103 3.24 2.60 13.89
CA ASP A 103 3.47 3.64 14.90
C ASP A 103 2.28 4.60 15.05
N LEU A 104 1.42 4.70 14.02
CA LEU A 104 0.13 5.40 14.14
C LEU A 104 -0.91 4.60 14.97
N PHE A 105 -0.69 3.30 15.17
CA PHE A 105 -1.60 2.38 15.84
C PHE A 105 -0.85 1.47 16.82
N PRO A 106 -0.47 1.98 18.01
CA PRO A 106 0.45 1.28 18.92
C PRO A 106 -0.06 -0.09 19.42
N LYS A 107 -1.38 -0.34 19.34
CA LYS A 107 -1.99 -1.62 19.73
C LYS A 107 -2.07 -2.63 18.58
N ALA A 108 -1.85 -2.17 17.34
CA ALA A 108 -2.02 -3.00 16.17
C ALA A 108 -0.80 -3.90 15.91
N LYS A 109 -1.09 -5.05 15.27
CA LYS A 109 -0.09 -5.95 14.68
C LYS A 109 -0.13 -5.85 13.16
N GLY A 110 1.04 -5.92 12.54
CA GLY A 110 1.21 -5.96 11.09
C GLY A 110 1.11 -7.39 10.56
N ILE A 111 0.39 -7.57 9.46
CA ILE A 111 0.33 -8.84 8.74
C ILE A 111 0.62 -8.56 7.29
N ILE A 112 1.73 -9.11 6.74
CA ILE A 112 2.00 -9.08 5.31
C ILE A 112 1.46 -10.38 4.72
N ALA A 113 0.43 -10.26 3.88
CA ALA A 113 -0.34 -11.40 3.39
C ALA A 113 0.02 -11.67 1.93
N VAL A 114 0.58 -12.85 1.64
CA VAL A 114 1.12 -13.23 0.32
C VAL A 114 0.60 -14.60 -0.07
N GLU A 115 0.25 -14.80 -1.36
CA GLU A 115 -0.22 -16.09 -1.86
C GLU A 115 0.90 -17.15 -1.94
N ASP A 116 0.53 -18.42 -1.72
CA ASP A 116 1.42 -19.57 -1.64
C ASP A 116 2.13 -19.93 -2.96
N ASN A 117 1.74 -19.32 -4.08
CA ASN A 117 2.45 -19.39 -5.35
C ASN A 117 3.70 -18.49 -5.42
N LYS A 118 3.96 -17.67 -4.38
CA LYS A 118 5.10 -16.73 -4.28
C LYS A 118 5.98 -17.08 -3.07
N LYS A 119 6.41 -18.35 -2.99
CA LYS A 119 7.20 -18.87 -1.84
C LYS A 119 8.50 -18.13 -1.58
N ASP A 120 9.16 -17.69 -2.63
CA ASP A 120 10.38 -16.89 -2.58
C ASP A 120 10.15 -15.50 -1.95
N ALA A 121 9.07 -14.83 -2.33
CA ALA A 121 8.67 -13.56 -1.71
C ALA A 121 8.29 -13.76 -0.23
N ILE A 122 7.53 -14.82 0.10
CA ILE A 122 7.20 -15.18 1.49
C ILE A 122 8.48 -15.37 2.31
N ALA A 123 9.44 -16.15 1.80
CA ALA A 123 10.71 -16.39 2.50
C ALA A 123 11.49 -15.09 2.71
N LYS A 124 11.61 -14.27 1.65
CA LYS A 124 12.38 -13.03 1.69
C LYS A 124 11.78 -11.99 2.64
N VAL A 125 10.46 -11.78 2.58
CA VAL A 125 9.77 -10.87 3.50
C VAL A 125 9.82 -11.41 4.94
N SER A 126 9.68 -12.75 5.15
CA SER A 126 9.79 -13.35 6.47
C SER A 126 11.17 -13.14 7.09
N ASP A 127 12.24 -13.20 6.29
CA ASP A 127 13.59 -12.91 6.77
C ASP A 127 13.74 -11.44 7.18
N CYS A 128 13.12 -10.51 6.46
CA CYS A 128 13.16 -9.08 6.79
C CYS A 128 12.41 -8.72 8.09
N VAL A 129 11.35 -9.45 8.43
CA VAL A 129 10.58 -9.20 9.66
C VAL A 129 11.06 -10.01 10.85
N LYS A 130 12.13 -10.79 10.67
CA LYS A 130 12.69 -11.67 11.71
C LYS A 130 13.14 -10.86 12.92
N GLY A 131 12.52 -11.12 14.07
CA GLY A 131 12.81 -10.41 15.31
C GLY A 131 11.89 -9.21 15.60
N ASP A 132 11.05 -8.79 14.66
CA ASP A 132 9.98 -7.83 14.95
C ASP A 132 8.73 -8.56 15.46
N ALA A 133 8.45 -8.42 16.77
CA ALA A 133 7.31 -9.06 17.39
C ALA A 133 5.95 -8.49 16.96
N ARG A 134 5.95 -7.33 16.29
CA ARG A 134 4.72 -6.66 15.82
C ARG A 134 4.28 -7.14 14.45
N ILE A 135 5.18 -7.71 13.62
CA ILE A 135 4.93 -8.04 12.23
C ILE A 135 5.00 -9.56 12.01
N SER A 136 4.06 -10.08 11.25
CA SER A 136 4.03 -11.46 10.79
C SER A 136 3.76 -11.55 9.30
N VAL A 137 4.15 -12.66 8.67
CA VAL A 137 3.83 -12.97 7.28
C VAL A 137 2.77 -14.07 7.27
N ALA A 138 1.67 -13.83 6.56
CA ALA A 138 0.60 -14.80 6.38
C ALA A 138 0.65 -15.40 4.97
N GLU A 139 0.87 -16.70 4.90
CA GLU A 139 0.74 -17.45 3.65
C GLU A 139 -0.72 -17.70 3.34
N LEU A 140 -1.17 -17.22 2.17
CA LEU A 140 -2.54 -17.36 1.69
C LEU A 140 -2.61 -18.41 0.59
N LYS A 141 -3.72 -19.14 0.53
CA LYS A 141 -3.96 -20.04 -0.59
C LYS A 141 -4.21 -19.24 -1.87
N THR A 142 -3.49 -19.57 -2.94
CA THR A 142 -3.70 -18.97 -4.26
C THR A 142 -5.13 -19.24 -4.75
N LYS A 143 -5.88 -18.19 -4.95
CA LYS A 143 -7.24 -18.21 -5.53
C LYS A 143 -7.68 -16.80 -5.93
N TYR A 144 -8.67 -16.71 -6.82
CA TYR A 144 -9.30 -15.43 -7.17
C TYR A 144 -10.72 -15.34 -6.54
N PRO A 145 -11.07 -14.21 -5.91
CA PRO A 145 -10.27 -13.01 -5.61
C PRO A 145 -9.71 -13.05 -4.16
N GLN A 146 -8.50 -13.55 -3.95
CA GLN A 146 -7.90 -13.65 -2.61
C GLN A 146 -7.54 -12.28 -2.03
N GLY A 147 -7.12 -11.33 -2.89
CA GLY A 147 -6.79 -9.96 -2.51
C GLY A 147 -8.00 -9.06 -2.25
N ALA A 148 -9.23 -9.55 -2.47
CA ALA A 148 -10.42 -8.79 -2.10
C ALA A 148 -10.44 -8.52 -0.58
N GLU A 149 -10.59 -7.26 -0.18
CA GLU A 149 -10.39 -6.78 1.20
C GLU A 149 -11.09 -7.64 2.26
N ARG A 150 -12.34 -8.01 2.04
CA ARG A 150 -13.12 -8.87 2.97
C ARG A 150 -12.58 -10.29 3.05
N SER A 151 -12.22 -10.87 1.90
CA SER A 151 -11.62 -12.21 1.84
C SER A 151 -10.28 -12.23 2.55
N LEU A 152 -9.48 -11.18 2.36
CA LEU A 152 -8.17 -11.03 2.97
C LEU A 152 -8.27 -10.90 4.50
N ILE A 153 -9.17 -10.05 5.01
CA ILE A 153 -9.41 -9.90 6.45
C ILE A 153 -9.82 -11.24 7.06
N TYR A 154 -10.76 -11.94 6.43
CA TYR A 154 -11.19 -13.25 6.93
C TYR A 154 -10.05 -14.28 6.93
N ALA A 155 -9.27 -14.34 5.84
CA ALA A 155 -8.17 -15.29 5.71
C ALA A 155 -7.03 -15.05 6.73
N THR A 156 -6.79 -13.78 7.11
CA THR A 156 -5.67 -13.41 7.98
C THR A 156 -6.07 -13.33 9.46
N THR A 157 -7.31 -12.97 9.76
CA THR A 157 -7.76 -12.68 11.14
C THR A 157 -8.92 -13.55 11.61
N GLY A 158 -9.59 -14.28 10.71
CA GLY A 158 -10.84 -15.00 11.00
C GLY A 158 -12.07 -14.10 11.17
N ARG A 159 -11.93 -12.77 11.05
CA ARG A 159 -13.01 -11.82 11.22
C ARG A 159 -13.84 -11.71 9.95
N ALA A 160 -15.15 -11.77 10.10
CA ALA A 160 -16.09 -11.60 8.99
C ALA A 160 -16.67 -10.17 9.01
N ILE A 161 -16.69 -9.51 7.86
CA ILE A 161 -17.34 -8.21 7.67
C ILE A 161 -18.45 -8.34 6.61
N ASN A 162 -19.60 -7.78 6.92
CA ASN A 162 -20.75 -7.75 6.00
C ASN A 162 -20.68 -6.54 5.04
N SER A 163 -21.69 -6.39 4.19
CA SER A 163 -21.73 -5.35 3.16
C SER A 163 -21.84 -3.91 3.70
N SER A 164 -22.32 -3.75 4.94
CA SER A 164 -22.51 -2.44 5.58
C SER A 164 -21.34 -2.03 6.49
N MET A 165 -20.40 -2.94 6.75
CA MET A 165 -19.23 -2.69 7.59
C MET A 165 -18.03 -2.25 6.76
N LEU A 166 -17.23 -1.37 7.36
CA LEU A 166 -15.89 -1.04 6.89
C LEU A 166 -14.85 -1.95 7.58
N PRO A 167 -13.65 -2.14 7.02
CA PRO A 167 -12.55 -2.86 7.69
C PRO A 167 -12.26 -2.36 9.09
N ALA A 168 -12.32 -1.06 9.33
CA ALA A 168 -12.10 -0.45 10.63
C ALA A 168 -13.13 -0.90 11.69
N ASP A 169 -14.38 -1.22 11.28
CA ASP A 169 -15.39 -1.76 12.20
C ASP A 169 -15.03 -3.17 12.70
N ALA A 170 -14.16 -3.86 11.98
CA ALA A 170 -13.59 -5.13 12.40
C ALA A 170 -12.18 -4.98 13.02
N GLY A 171 -11.76 -3.76 13.35
CA GLY A 171 -10.44 -3.47 13.89
C GLY A 171 -9.29 -3.68 12.91
N CYS A 172 -9.56 -3.58 11.61
CA CYS A 172 -8.58 -3.84 10.56
C CYS A 172 -8.40 -2.61 9.64
N ILE A 173 -7.18 -2.40 9.19
CA ILE A 173 -6.86 -1.54 8.05
C ILE A 173 -6.15 -2.42 7.02
N VAL A 174 -6.52 -2.30 5.75
CA VAL A 174 -5.91 -3.05 4.65
C VAL A 174 -5.32 -2.07 3.65
N ASP A 175 -4.03 -2.17 3.38
CA ASP A 175 -3.34 -1.40 2.35
C ASP A 175 -2.52 -2.30 1.43
N ASN A 176 -2.36 -1.87 0.18
CA ASN A 176 -1.57 -2.60 -0.82
C ASN A 176 -0.06 -2.42 -0.57
N VAL A 177 0.76 -3.37 -0.99
CA VAL A 177 2.23 -3.34 -0.89
C VAL A 177 2.82 -2.02 -1.39
N ALA A 178 2.47 -1.60 -2.61
CA ALA A 178 3.02 -0.37 -3.19
C ALA A 178 2.54 0.88 -2.44
N THR A 179 1.33 0.87 -1.87
CA THR A 179 0.82 1.96 -1.02
C THR A 179 1.68 2.14 0.22
N ILE A 180 2.05 1.04 0.88
CA ILE A 180 2.90 1.09 2.08
C ILE A 180 4.30 1.62 1.76
N VAL A 181 4.87 1.24 0.61
CA VAL A 181 6.14 1.81 0.14
C VAL A 181 6.01 3.31 -0.13
N ALA A 182 4.93 3.75 -0.80
CA ALA A 182 4.68 5.16 -1.05
C ALA A 182 4.50 5.98 0.25
N VAL A 183 3.92 5.39 1.31
CA VAL A 183 3.86 6.02 2.64
C VAL A 183 5.27 6.26 3.19
N LYS A 184 6.18 5.29 3.09
CA LYS A 184 7.58 5.44 3.52
C LYS A 184 8.26 6.58 2.75
N ASP A 185 8.13 6.59 1.42
CA ASP A 185 8.74 7.62 0.57
C ASP A 185 8.21 9.02 0.90
N ALA A 186 6.90 9.14 1.13
CA ALA A 186 6.28 10.41 1.53
C ALA A 186 6.79 10.91 2.88
N VAL A 187 6.82 10.03 3.89
CA VAL A 187 7.11 10.42 5.28
C VAL A 187 8.60 10.62 5.52
N LYS A 188 9.45 9.76 4.96
CA LYS A 188 10.90 9.82 5.21
C LYS A 188 11.67 10.63 4.18
N GLU A 189 11.18 10.70 2.95
CA GLU A 189 11.90 11.36 1.86
C GLU A 189 11.18 12.62 1.36
N GLY A 190 9.93 12.86 1.79
CA GLY A 190 9.10 13.95 1.28
C GLY A 190 8.68 13.75 -0.18
N LYS A 191 8.81 12.53 -0.71
CA LYS A 191 8.58 12.22 -2.12
C LYS A 191 7.08 12.06 -2.39
N PRO A 192 6.49 12.88 -3.30
CA PRO A 192 5.09 12.72 -3.67
C PRO A 192 4.88 11.50 -4.56
N LEU A 193 3.63 11.02 -4.63
CA LEU A 193 3.25 9.90 -5.50
C LEU A 193 3.09 10.39 -6.95
N PHE A 194 4.13 10.26 -7.76
CA PHE A 194 4.11 10.60 -9.19
C PHE A 194 4.60 9.46 -10.11
N GLN A 195 5.01 8.34 -9.53
CA GLN A 195 5.48 7.17 -10.26
C GLN A 195 4.68 5.94 -9.88
N ARG A 196 4.38 5.10 -10.85
CA ARG A 196 3.67 3.84 -10.65
C ARG A 196 4.21 2.77 -11.58
N VAL A 197 4.41 1.56 -11.07
CA VAL A 197 4.64 0.38 -11.89
C VAL A 197 3.31 -0.06 -12.51
N VAL A 198 3.28 -0.23 -13.80
CA VAL A 198 2.11 -0.67 -14.58
C VAL A 198 2.45 -1.94 -15.31
N THR A 199 1.57 -2.94 -15.25
CA THR A 199 1.66 -4.15 -16.08
C THR A 199 0.86 -3.93 -17.36
N CYS A 200 1.56 -3.91 -18.50
CA CYS A 200 0.92 -3.82 -19.81
C CYS A 200 0.74 -5.23 -20.40
N LEU A 201 -0.51 -5.60 -20.67
CA LEU A 201 -0.84 -6.89 -21.28
C LEU A 201 -1.04 -6.81 -22.80
N LEU A 202 -1.05 -5.60 -23.38
CA LEU A 202 -1.40 -5.35 -24.77
C LEU A 202 -0.22 -4.75 -25.53
N TYR A 203 0.83 -5.54 -25.72
CA TYR A 203 2.03 -5.12 -26.46
C TYR A 203 1.79 -4.75 -27.95
N THR A 204 0.62 -5.05 -28.48
CA THR A 204 0.28 -4.89 -29.90
C THR A 204 -0.89 -3.94 -30.13
N SER A 205 -1.37 -3.25 -29.10
CA SER A 205 -2.43 -2.25 -29.26
C SER A 205 -1.83 -0.86 -29.12
N ASP A 206 -2.26 0.05 -29.98
CA ASP A 206 -1.95 1.48 -29.92
C ASP A 206 -2.40 2.15 -28.60
N ALA A 207 -3.07 1.41 -27.72
CA ALA A 207 -3.50 1.85 -26.40
C ALA A 207 -2.33 2.12 -25.42
N ALA A 208 -1.11 1.73 -25.76
CA ALA A 208 0.08 2.08 -24.98
C ALA A 208 0.69 3.42 -25.44
N ASP A 209 0.25 3.96 -26.59
CA ASP A 209 0.76 5.18 -27.22
C ASP A 209 -0.25 6.35 -27.11
N GLU A 210 -1.44 6.13 -26.52
CA GLU A 210 -2.46 7.12 -26.20
C GLU A 210 -2.42 7.47 -24.68
#